data_aa8382a5cce06ade5b6d170020a034a9
#
_entry.id   aa8382a5cce06ade5b6d170020a034a9
#
_cell.length_a   1.000
_cell.length_b   1.000
_cell.length_c   1.000
_cell.angle_alpha   90.00
_cell.angle_beta   90.00
_cell.angle_gamma   90.00
#
_symmetry.space_group_name_H-M   'P 1'
#
loop_
_entity.id
_entity.type
_entity.pdbx_description
1 polymer ?
#
loop_
_entity_poly.entity_id
_entity_poly.type
_entity_poly.pdbx_seq_one_letter_code
_entity_poly.pdbx_strand_id
1 'polypeptide(L)'
;QLLVLDEPMSALDEAGIQVFERLLGDWRQAGITVLWIEHDLEAVGRLADRVTGLNRRLLFDATPKEALTPERLLTLFSTHPRSAAQ
;
A
#
# COMPACT_ATOMS: atom_id res chain seq x y z
N GLN A 1 12.20 8.05 12.99
CA GLN A 1 11.06 8.95 12.76
C GLN A 1 10.03 8.26 11.88
N LEU A 2 8.77 8.47 12.15
CA LEU A 2 7.67 7.81 11.46
C LEU A 2 6.70 8.84 10.92
N LEU A 3 6.38 8.74 9.64
CA LEU A 3 5.31 9.50 8.99
C LEU A 3 4.15 8.57 8.69
N VAL A 4 2.94 9.03 8.96
CA VAL A 4 1.72 8.27 8.65
C VAL A 4 0.87 9.12 7.72
N LEU A 5 0.55 8.56 6.54
CA LEU A 5 -0.20 9.26 5.50
C LEU A 5 -1.43 8.44 5.13
N ASP A 6 -2.54 9.12 4.88
CA ASP A 6 -3.80 8.48 4.53
C ASP A 6 -4.15 8.83 3.09
N GLU A 7 -4.01 7.88 2.20
CA GLU A 7 -4.29 8.01 0.76
C GLU A 7 -3.70 9.29 0.18
N PRO A 8 -2.39 9.49 0.34
CA PRO A 8 -1.78 10.77 -0.05
C PRO A 8 -1.87 11.06 -1.54
N MET A 9 -2.05 10.04 -2.38
CA MET A 9 -2.06 10.21 -3.82
C MET A 9 -3.44 10.45 -4.40
N SER A 10 -4.50 10.33 -3.61
CA SER A 10 -5.86 10.37 -4.12
C SER A 10 -6.26 11.73 -4.71
N ALA A 11 -5.66 12.80 -4.21
CA ALA A 11 -5.98 14.16 -4.66
C ALA A 11 -4.90 14.75 -5.56
N LEU A 12 -3.91 13.96 -5.96
CA LEU A 12 -2.78 14.45 -6.73
C LEU A 12 -2.97 14.20 -8.22
N ASP A 13 -2.61 15.19 -9.03
CA ASP A 13 -2.47 15.00 -10.46
C ASP A 13 -1.11 14.35 -10.76
N GLU A 14 -0.83 14.14 -12.04
CA GLU A 14 0.39 13.45 -12.44
C GLU A 14 1.64 14.17 -11.95
N ALA A 15 1.67 15.49 -12.02
CA ALA A 15 2.82 16.26 -11.54
C ALA A 15 2.99 16.13 -10.03
N GLY A 16 1.88 16.15 -9.29
CA GLY A 16 1.91 15.98 -7.85
C GLY A 16 2.38 14.59 -7.44
N ILE A 17 1.99 13.58 -8.20
CA ILE A 17 2.45 12.22 -7.96
C ILE A 17 3.97 12.12 -8.11
N GLN A 18 4.53 12.77 -9.12
CA GLN A 18 5.98 12.76 -9.31
C GLN A 18 6.70 13.44 -8.14
N VAL A 19 6.14 14.53 -7.64
CA VAL A 19 6.71 15.21 -6.47
C VAL A 19 6.66 14.28 -5.25
N PHE A 20 5.54 13.62 -5.06
CA PHE A 20 5.38 12.71 -3.93
C PHE A 20 6.38 11.55 -4.00
N GLU A 21 6.59 10.99 -5.19
CA GLU A 21 7.57 9.91 -5.35
C GLU A 21 8.98 10.36 -5.01
N ARG A 22 9.31 11.60 -5.37
CA ARG A 22 10.61 12.17 -5.04
C ARG A 22 10.75 12.32 -3.53
N LEU A 23 9.70 12.80 -2.87
CA LEU A 23 9.71 12.94 -1.41
C LEU A 23 9.89 11.59 -0.73
N LEU A 24 9.23 10.56 -1.23
CA LEU A 24 9.40 9.21 -0.67
C LEU A 24 10.85 8.76 -0.76
N GLY A 25 11.50 9.03 -1.89
CA GLY A 25 12.91 8.70 -2.05
C GLY A 25 13.79 9.45 -1.07
N ASP A 26 13.52 10.75 -0.89
CA ASP A 26 14.27 11.57 0.05
C ASP A 26 14.09 11.09 1.48
N TRP A 27 12.86 10.77 1.86
CA TRP A 27 12.58 10.26 3.20
C TRP A 27 13.24 8.92 3.45
N ARG A 28 13.25 8.05 2.44
CA ARG A 28 13.92 6.76 2.56
C ARG A 28 15.41 6.96 2.82
N GLN A 29 16.05 7.85 2.08
CA GLN A 29 17.47 8.12 2.27
C GLN A 29 17.76 8.75 3.61
N ALA A 30 16.80 9.51 4.15
CA ALA A 30 16.94 10.12 5.45
C ALA A 30 16.66 9.16 6.62
N GLY A 31 16.30 7.92 6.31
CA GLY A 31 16.00 6.93 7.35
C GLY A 31 14.63 7.09 7.98
N ILE A 32 13.74 7.81 7.32
CA ILE A 32 12.38 8.01 7.82
C ILE A 32 11.51 6.85 7.38
N THR A 33 10.77 6.26 8.31
CA THR A 33 9.79 5.24 8.00
C THR A 33 8.49 5.90 7.60
N VAL A 34 7.93 5.49 6.47
CA VAL A 34 6.66 6.02 5.99
C VAL A 34 5.64 4.89 5.93
N LEU A 35 4.56 5.10 6.64
CA LEU A 35 3.40 4.19 6.59
C LEU A 35 2.29 4.95 5.88
N TRP A 36 1.80 4.41 4.75
CA TRP A 36 0.66 5.06 4.11
C TRP A 36 -0.41 4.06 3.74
N ILE A 37 -1.65 4.55 3.80
CA ILE A 37 -2.83 3.77 3.44
C ILE A 37 -3.13 4.08 1.98
N GLU A 38 -3.30 3.04 1.17
CA GLU A 38 -3.42 3.23 -0.26
C GLU A 38 -4.34 2.18 -0.87
N HIS A 39 -5.13 2.58 -1.85
CA HIS A 39 -5.97 1.68 -2.62
C HIS A 39 -5.51 1.57 -4.06
N ASP A 40 -4.57 2.40 -4.50
CA ASP A 40 -3.99 2.33 -5.83
C ASP A 40 -2.91 1.26 -5.84
N LEU A 41 -3.27 0.06 -6.31
CA LEU A 41 -2.39 -1.09 -6.25
C LEU A 41 -1.18 -0.95 -7.17
N GLU A 42 -1.31 -0.19 -8.25
CA GLU A 42 -0.18 0.05 -9.14
C GLU A 42 0.89 0.87 -8.41
N ALA A 43 0.47 1.91 -7.69
CA ALA A 43 1.40 2.72 -6.91
C ALA A 43 2.03 1.91 -5.79
N VAL A 44 1.25 1.05 -5.12
CA VAL A 44 1.77 0.18 -4.07
C VAL A 44 2.85 -0.74 -4.63
N GLY A 45 2.58 -1.35 -5.78
CA GLY A 45 3.54 -2.27 -6.40
C GLY A 45 4.84 -1.60 -6.79
N ARG A 46 4.77 -0.32 -7.18
CA ARG A 46 5.91 0.42 -7.67
C ARG A 46 6.72 1.06 -6.55
N LEU A 47 6.07 1.51 -5.49
CA LEU A 47 6.70 2.39 -4.50
C LEU A 47 6.92 1.77 -3.13
N ALA A 48 6.13 0.79 -2.75
CA ALA A 48 6.20 0.25 -1.39
C ALA A 48 7.32 -0.77 -1.25
N ASP A 49 7.93 -0.79 -0.07
CA ASP A 49 8.91 -1.81 0.28
C ASP A 49 8.22 -3.02 0.93
N ARG A 50 7.17 -2.75 1.68
CA ARG A 50 6.38 -3.78 2.35
C ARG A 50 4.91 -3.44 2.21
N VAL A 51 4.07 -4.46 2.18
CA VAL A 51 2.63 -4.28 2.08
C VAL A 51 1.96 -5.08 3.18
N THR A 52 1.11 -4.39 3.96
CA THR A 52 0.30 -5.03 4.98
C THR A 52 -1.15 -5.01 4.52
N GLY A 53 -1.73 -6.17 4.35
CA GLY A 53 -3.11 -6.31 3.92
C GLY A 53 -4.02 -6.46 5.11
N LEU A 54 -5.00 -5.55 5.21
CA LEU A 54 -5.96 -5.54 6.31
C LEU A 54 -7.37 -5.58 5.76
N ASN A 55 -8.18 -6.45 6.36
CA ASN A 55 -9.62 -6.48 6.13
C ASN A 55 -10.23 -6.99 7.43
N ARG A 56 -10.41 -6.05 8.39
CA ARG A 56 -10.84 -6.29 9.77
C ARG A 56 -9.81 -7.04 10.60
N ARG A 57 -8.83 -7.65 9.97
CA ARG A 57 -7.74 -8.34 10.63
C ARG A 57 -6.54 -8.29 9.72
N LEU A 58 -5.40 -8.61 10.26
CA LEU A 58 -4.19 -8.73 9.47
C LEU A 58 -4.31 -9.96 8.58
N LEU A 59 -4.25 -9.77 7.27
CA LEU A 59 -4.30 -10.86 6.31
C LEU A 59 -2.91 -11.27 5.87
N PHE A 60 -2.04 -10.29 5.61
CA PHE A 60 -0.68 -10.57 5.19
C PHE A 60 0.20 -9.33 5.40
N ASP A 61 1.49 -9.58 5.48
CA ASP A 61 2.51 -8.54 5.49
C ASP A 61 3.67 -9.11 4.67
N ALA A 62 3.90 -8.51 3.50
CA ALA A 62 4.80 -9.11 2.52
C ALA A 62 5.39 -8.03 1.62
N THR A 63 6.33 -8.42 0.76
CA THR A 63 6.80 -7.53 -0.30
C THR A 63 5.67 -7.33 -1.31
N PRO A 64 5.72 -6.24 -2.11
CA PRO A 64 4.67 -6.04 -3.11
C PRO A 64 4.50 -7.21 -4.07
N LYS A 65 5.59 -7.83 -4.49
CA LYS A 65 5.52 -8.97 -5.39
C LYS A 65 4.75 -10.14 -4.78
N GLU A 66 4.97 -10.38 -3.49
CA GLU A 66 4.28 -11.44 -2.78
C GLU A 66 2.84 -11.09 -2.44
N ALA A 67 2.60 -9.82 -2.12
CA ALA A 67 1.30 -9.35 -1.65
C ALA A 67 0.28 -9.22 -2.78
N LEU A 68 0.73 -8.80 -3.96
CA LEU A 68 -0.16 -8.45 -5.05
C LEU A 68 -0.45 -9.63 -5.97
N THR A 69 -0.63 -10.81 -5.40
CA THR A 69 -1.07 -11.98 -6.15
C THR A 69 -2.59 -11.97 -6.24
N PRO A 70 -3.17 -12.60 -7.28
CA PRO A 70 -4.62 -12.65 -7.41
C PRO A 70 -5.31 -13.24 -6.18
N GLU A 71 -4.75 -14.28 -5.58
CA GLU A 71 -5.34 -14.92 -4.42
C GLU A 71 -5.42 -13.97 -3.23
N ARG A 72 -4.33 -13.25 -2.97
CA ARG A 72 -4.30 -12.33 -1.83
C ARG A 72 -5.18 -11.12 -2.07
N LEU A 73 -5.24 -10.63 -3.30
CA LEU A 73 -6.12 -9.51 -3.63
C LEU A 73 -7.59 -9.90 -3.48
N LEU A 74 -7.96 -11.10 -3.91
CA LEU A 74 -9.32 -11.58 -3.70
C LEU A 74 -9.67 -11.65 -2.22
N THR A 75 -8.76 -12.15 -1.40
CA THR A 75 -8.98 -12.22 0.04
C THR A 75 -9.13 -10.83 0.64
N LEU A 76 -8.26 -9.91 0.24
CA LEU A 76 -8.23 -8.56 0.78
C LEU A 76 -9.52 -7.80 0.48
N PHE A 77 -10.03 -7.92 -0.73
CA PHE A 77 -11.21 -7.17 -1.16
C PHE A 77 -12.51 -7.93 -1.01
N SER A 78 -12.48 -9.08 -0.35
CA SER A 78 -13.71 -9.82 -0.08
C SER A 78 -14.54 -9.07 0.96
N THR A 79 -15.78 -8.77 0.62
CA THR A 79 -16.71 -8.13 1.56
C THR A 79 -17.47 -9.16 2.37
N HIS A 80 -17.34 -10.42 1.99
CA HIS A 80 -18.01 -11.52 2.66
C HIS A 80 -16.96 -12.50 3.15
N PRO A 81 -16.50 -12.35 4.40
CA PRO A 81 -15.50 -13.28 4.93
C PRO A 81 -15.89 -14.73 4.73
N ARG A 82 -17.16 -14.98 4.81
CA ARG A 82 -17.71 -16.30 4.66
C ARG A 82 -17.61 -16.81 3.22
N SER A 83 -17.60 -15.91 2.26
CA SER A 83 -17.50 -16.34 0.87
C SER A 83 -16.15 -16.98 0.60
N ALA A 84 -15.13 -16.61 1.33
CA ALA A 84 -13.83 -17.25 1.22
C ALA A 84 -13.87 -18.68 1.76
N ALA A 85 -14.81 -18.96 2.65
CA ALA A 85 -14.97 -20.28 3.26
C ALA A 85 -15.92 -21.18 2.48
N GLN A 86 -16.58 -20.63 1.51
CA GLN A 86 -17.53 -21.41 0.71
C GLN A 86 -16.84 -22.26 -0.35
#